data_110b5fbde50462972872911d4c15eb60
#
_entry.id   110b5fbde50462972872911d4c15eb60
#
_cell.length_a   1.000
_cell.length_b   1.000
_cell.length_c   1.000
_cell.angle_alpha   90.00
_cell.angle_beta   90.00
_cell.angle_gamma   90.00
#
_symmetry.space_group_name_H-M   'P 1'
#
loop_
_entity.id
_entity.type
_entity.pdbx_description
1 polymer ?
#
loop_
_entity_poly.entity_id
_entity_poly.type
_entity_poly.pdbx_seq_one_letter_code
_entity_poly.pdbx_strand_id
1 'polypeptide(L)'
;MKEYRARIADKILEKKLKGKGAVLIEGPKWCGKTTTAEQISKSVLYMAKPEDKEQNVMLADINPSLLLNGDVPRLIDEWQLAPKLWDAVRFEVDHRGEEGQFILTGSAVPTNMDSVSHTGTGRFSWLTMRPMSLFESGESNGEISLKELFLNPNKISALNSLSLEDIAFLCCRGGWPRSVFMERDIALEQAYDYYDAVINSDISRVDGISRSPERARNLMRSYSRNIGTQANNETLRKDMIKNDSTSLDTDTVLSYVNALKRIFVVEESPAWNPNLRSKIATRTSDTRYFVDPSIGVAALGMGPNDLINDLKTFGLMFESLCIRDLRVYAEANN
;
A
#
# COMPACT_ATOMS: atom_id res chain seq x y z
N MET A 1 6.93 20.31 14.36
CA MET A 1 6.27 19.19 13.62
C MET A 1 6.11 19.62 12.18
N LYS A 2 6.38 18.74 11.20
CA LYS A 2 6.04 19.03 9.79
C LYS A 2 4.52 19.11 9.71
N GLU A 3 4.00 20.08 8.98
CA GLU A 3 2.56 20.30 8.80
C GLU A 3 1.93 19.04 8.15
N TYR A 4 0.82 18.56 8.73
CA TYR A 4 0.08 17.43 8.16
C TYR A 4 -0.59 17.86 6.85
N ARG A 5 -0.41 17.10 5.78
CA ARG A 5 -1.12 17.31 4.54
C ARG A 5 -2.33 16.37 4.48
N ALA A 6 -3.51 16.97 4.38
CA ALA A 6 -4.76 16.21 4.33
C ALA A 6 -4.76 15.13 3.23
N ARG A 7 -5.26 13.96 3.59
CA ARG A 7 -5.38 12.80 2.70
C ARG A 7 -6.84 12.59 2.28
N ILE A 8 -7.03 12.04 1.10
CA ILE A 8 -8.34 11.55 0.68
C ILE A 8 -8.85 10.49 1.67
N ALA A 9 -7.94 9.69 2.17
CA ALA A 9 -8.21 8.67 3.20
C ALA A 9 -8.85 9.23 4.49
N ASP A 10 -8.61 10.49 4.87
CA ASP A 10 -9.14 11.07 6.11
C ASP A 10 -10.68 11.03 6.13
N LYS A 11 -11.31 11.53 5.06
CA LYS A 11 -12.78 11.52 4.93
C LYS A 11 -13.37 10.11 4.84
N ILE A 12 -12.63 9.19 4.22
CA ILE A 12 -13.05 7.79 4.11
C ILE A 12 -12.99 7.14 5.50
N LEU A 13 -11.93 7.39 6.26
CA LEU A 13 -11.77 6.90 7.64
C LEU A 13 -12.89 7.40 8.54
N GLU A 14 -13.20 8.72 8.51
CA GLU A 14 -14.32 9.29 9.25
C GLU A 14 -15.67 8.64 8.89
N LYS A 15 -15.92 8.44 7.58
CA LYS A 15 -17.15 7.78 7.11
C LYS A 15 -17.25 6.34 7.62
N LYS A 16 -16.14 5.59 7.56
CA LYS A 16 -16.08 4.19 8.00
C LYS A 16 -16.27 4.05 9.53
N LEU A 17 -15.69 4.95 10.32
CA LEU A 17 -15.85 4.97 11.78
C LEU A 17 -17.29 5.28 12.22
N LYS A 18 -18.05 6.04 11.43
CA LYS A 18 -19.48 6.28 11.70
C LYS A 18 -20.36 5.05 11.46
N GLY A 19 -19.88 4.06 10.75
CA GLY A 19 -20.67 2.88 10.39
C GLY A 19 -20.13 1.56 10.95
N LYS A 20 -19.00 1.59 11.63
CA LYS A 20 -18.35 0.38 12.20
C LYS A 20 -17.64 0.69 13.51
N GLY A 21 -17.60 -0.30 14.40
CA GLY A 21 -16.91 -0.17 15.68
C GLY A 21 -15.38 -0.11 15.54
N ALA A 22 -14.82 -0.73 14.51
CA ALA A 22 -13.38 -0.67 14.24
C ALA A 22 -13.07 -0.49 12.76
N VAL A 23 -11.96 0.20 12.45
CA VAL A 23 -11.42 0.36 11.10
C VAL A 23 -9.96 -0.09 11.07
N LEU A 24 -9.64 -1.03 10.16
CA LEU A 24 -8.26 -1.42 9.86
C LEU A 24 -7.75 -0.60 8.69
N ILE A 25 -6.67 0.16 8.92
CA ILE A 25 -5.91 0.85 7.89
C ILE A 25 -4.71 0.00 7.52
N GLU A 26 -4.69 -0.51 6.30
CA GLU A 26 -3.59 -1.30 5.77
C GLU A 26 -2.93 -0.62 4.57
N GLY A 27 -1.70 -1.01 4.25
CA GLY A 27 -0.95 -0.44 3.12
C GLY A 27 0.56 -0.48 3.35
N PRO A 28 1.37 -0.06 2.37
CA PRO A 28 2.82 -0.14 2.43
C PRO A 28 3.38 0.67 3.60
N LYS A 29 4.57 0.31 4.05
CA LYS A 29 5.31 1.14 4.99
C LYS A 29 5.49 2.54 4.41
N TRP A 30 5.57 3.56 5.28
CA TRP A 30 5.82 4.97 4.94
C TRP A 30 4.72 5.69 4.12
N CYS A 31 3.59 5.05 3.82
CA CYS A 31 2.49 5.72 3.12
C CYS A 31 1.66 6.68 4.00
N GLY A 32 1.92 6.72 5.33
CA GLY A 32 1.32 7.70 6.25
C GLY A 32 0.16 7.19 7.10
N LYS A 33 -0.06 5.86 7.22
CA LYS A 33 -1.18 5.25 7.98
C LYS A 33 -1.31 5.77 9.40
N THR A 34 -0.24 5.67 10.18
CA THR A 34 -0.20 6.11 11.57
C THR A 34 -0.52 7.59 11.69
N THR A 35 0.13 8.44 10.87
CA THR A 35 -0.09 9.88 10.89
C THR A 35 -1.53 10.27 10.54
N THR A 36 -2.13 9.59 9.56
CA THR A 36 -3.56 9.78 9.21
C THR A 36 -4.48 9.37 10.36
N ALA A 37 -4.22 8.21 10.97
CA ALA A 37 -5.01 7.72 12.11
C ALA A 37 -4.91 8.64 13.33
N GLU A 38 -3.73 9.22 13.60
CA GLU A 38 -3.49 10.17 14.71
C GLU A 38 -4.31 11.45 14.60
N GLN A 39 -4.69 11.89 13.36
CA GLN A 39 -5.48 13.13 13.20
C GLN A 39 -6.85 13.07 13.87
N ILE A 40 -7.39 11.88 14.03
CA ILE A 40 -8.75 11.72 14.55
C ILE A 40 -8.81 10.89 15.85
N SER A 41 -7.71 10.22 16.21
CA SER A 41 -7.63 9.40 17.42
C SER A 41 -7.55 10.27 18.67
N LYS A 42 -8.27 9.87 19.73
CA LYS A 42 -8.23 10.51 21.03
C LYS A 42 -7.22 9.87 21.99
N SER A 43 -6.86 8.62 21.74
CA SER A 43 -5.79 7.92 22.46
C SER A 43 -5.03 6.99 21.50
N VAL A 44 -3.76 6.73 21.80
CA VAL A 44 -2.88 5.92 20.93
C VAL A 44 -2.14 4.87 21.75
N LEU A 45 -2.08 3.67 21.22
CA LEU A 45 -1.23 2.57 21.66
C LEU A 45 -0.23 2.25 20.54
N TYR A 46 1.04 2.54 20.75
CA TYR A 46 2.12 2.15 19.83
C TYR A 46 2.69 0.79 20.24
N MET A 47 2.29 -0.29 19.54
CA MET A 47 2.76 -1.64 19.83
C MET A 47 4.27 -1.82 19.58
N ALA A 48 4.84 -1.03 18.68
CA ALA A 48 6.26 -1.09 18.30
C ALA A 48 7.16 -0.15 19.11
N LYS A 49 6.63 0.63 20.07
CA LYS A 49 7.43 1.57 20.87
C LYS A 49 8.49 0.82 21.67
N PRO A 50 9.81 1.11 21.49
CA PRO A 50 10.89 0.28 22.02
C PRO A 50 10.80 0.00 23.53
N GLU A 51 10.44 1.00 24.32
CA GLU A 51 10.36 0.86 25.79
C GLU A 51 9.22 -0.05 26.25
N ASP A 52 8.13 -0.10 25.49
CA ASP A 52 6.89 -0.77 25.90
C ASP A 52 6.59 -2.04 25.08
N LYS A 53 7.34 -2.29 24.00
CA LYS A 53 7.03 -3.34 23.01
C LYS A 53 6.88 -4.75 23.63
N GLU A 54 7.87 -5.17 24.40
CA GLU A 54 7.87 -6.53 25.01
C GLU A 54 6.73 -6.66 26.02
N GLN A 55 6.51 -5.62 26.83
CA GLN A 55 5.41 -5.57 27.79
C GLN A 55 4.05 -5.60 27.10
N ASN A 56 3.87 -4.81 26.03
CA ASN A 56 2.62 -4.77 25.27
C ASN A 56 2.31 -6.12 24.61
N VAL A 57 3.31 -6.80 24.04
CA VAL A 57 3.12 -8.14 23.43
C VAL A 57 2.75 -9.16 24.51
N MET A 58 3.46 -9.15 25.64
CA MET A 58 3.15 -10.07 26.76
C MET A 58 1.75 -9.79 27.32
N LEU A 59 1.38 -8.53 27.49
CA LEU A 59 0.06 -8.15 28.01
C LEU A 59 -1.06 -8.54 27.02
N ALA A 60 -0.83 -8.39 25.72
CA ALA A 60 -1.76 -8.85 24.69
C ALA A 60 -1.98 -10.37 24.72
N ASP A 61 -0.98 -11.14 25.16
CA ASP A 61 -1.10 -12.59 25.30
C ASP A 61 -1.88 -13.00 26.55
N ILE A 62 -1.74 -12.27 27.65
CA ILE A 62 -2.33 -12.60 28.96
C ILE A 62 -3.72 -11.98 29.13
N ASN A 63 -3.84 -10.68 28.84
CA ASN A 63 -5.10 -9.93 28.99
C ASN A 63 -5.15 -8.75 27.99
N PRO A 64 -5.47 -9.00 26.71
CA PRO A 64 -5.47 -7.98 25.66
C PRO A 64 -6.46 -6.83 25.95
N SER A 65 -7.54 -7.05 26.71
CA SER A 65 -8.53 -6.02 27.01
C SER A 65 -7.94 -4.83 27.77
N LEU A 66 -6.87 -5.02 28.54
CA LEU A 66 -6.20 -3.93 29.24
C LEU A 66 -5.56 -2.93 28.27
N LEU A 67 -5.11 -3.39 27.10
CA LEU A 67 -4.54 -2.53 26.05
C LEU A 67 -5.60 -1.72 25.29
N LEU A 68 -6.88 -2.11 25.40
CA LEU A 68 -8.00 -1.46 24.73
C LEU A 68 -8.60 -0.29 25.55
N ASN A 69 -8.11 -0.06 26.77
CA ASN A 69 -8.54 1.04 27.61
C ASN A 69 -7.97 2.37 27.11
N GLY A 70 -8.84 3.37 26.97
CA GLY A 70 -8.48 4.73 26.57
C GLY A 70 -9.63 5.45 25.87
N ASP A 71 -9.44 6.75 25.61
CA ASP A 71 -10.43 7.55 24.89
C ASP A 71 -10.58 7.08 23.44
N VAL A 72 -11.81 7.08 22.94
CA VAL A 72 -12.16 6.58 21.60
C VAL A 72 -12.46 7.72 20.64
N PRO A 73 -12.10 7.61 19.36
CA PRO A 73 -11.42 6.49 18.71
C PRO A 73 -10.02 6.22 19.25
N ARG A 74 -9.73 4.96 19.59
CA ARG A 74 -8.40 4.55 20.05
C ARG A 74 -7.60 3.95 18.92
N LEU A 75 -6.42 4.51 18.64
CA LEU A 75 -5.48 3.95 17.68
C LEU A 75 -4.64 2.83 18.31
N ILE A 76 -4.55 1.70 17.62
CA ILE A 76 -3.64 0.59 17.91
C ILE A 76 -2.70 0.48 16.71
N ASP A 77 -1.49 1.05 16.85
CA ASP A 77 -0.50 1.10 15.78
C ASP A 77 0.35 -0.18 15.76
N GLU A 78 0.56 -0.74 14.54
CA GLU A 78 1.28 -1.99 14.30
C GLU A 78 0.63 -3.21 15.04
N TRP A 79 -0.72 -3.31 14.98
CA TRP A 79 -1.50 -4.33 15.67
C TRP A 79 -1.05 -5.77 15.38
N GLN A 80 -0.47 -6.02 14.19
CA GLN A 80 -0.01 -7.35 13.77
C GLN A 80 1.15 -7.91 14.63
N LEU A 81 1.78 -7.08 15.47
CA LEU A 81 2.76 -7.55 16.48
C LEU A 81 2.11 -8.40 17.57
N ALA A 82 0.78 -8.28 17.77
CA ALA A 82 0.02 -9.06 18.71
C ALA A 82 -1.36 -9.44 18.14
N PRO A 83 -1.45 -10.47 17.27
CA PRO A 83 -2.68 -10.83 16.56
C PRO A 83 -3.90 -11.09 17.43
N LYS A 84 -3.72 -11.50 18.69
CA LYS A 84 -4.81 -11.67 19.68
C LYS A 84 -5.61 -10.40 19.94
N LEU A 85 -5.02 -9.21 19.68
CA LEU A 85 -5.75 -7.93 19.77
C LEU A 85 -6.93 -7.86 18.82
N TRP A 86 -6.91 -8.57 17.70
CA TRP A 86 -8.02 -8.62 16.76
C TRP A 86 -9.31 -9.16 17.41
N ASP A 87 -9.21 -10.32 18.05
CA ASP A 87 -10.36 -10.93 18.73
C ASP A 87 -10.82 -10.11 19.93
N ALA A 88 -9.88 -9.50 20.67
CA ALA A 88 -10.19 -8.61 21.77
C ALA A 88 -10.94 -7.34 21.30
N VAL A 89 -10.47 -6.69 20.24
CA VAL A 89 -11.16 -5.53 19.65
C VAL A 89 -12.56 -5.92 19.17
N ARG A 90 -12.69 -7.05 18.47
CA ARG A 90 -13.99 -7.56 18.03
C ARG A 90 -14.95 -7.73 19.21
N PHE A 91 -14.47 -8.37 20.29
CA PHE A 91 -15.27 -8.59 21.50
C PHE A 91 -15.71 -7.27 22.14
N GLU A 92 -14.77 -6.32 22.29
CA GLU A 92 -15.07 -5.00 22.87
C GLU A 92 -16.07 -4.19 22.02
N VAL A 93 -15.96 -4.24 20.69
CA VAL A 93 -16.94 -3.60 19.78
C VAL A 93 -18.34 -4.19 20.00
N ASP A 94 -18.46 -5.53 20.10
CA ASP A 94 -19.75 -6.16 20.36
C ASP A 94 -20.28 -5.82 21.77
N HIS A 95 -19.41 -5.73 22.78
CA HIS A 95 -19.81 -5.49 24.15
C HIS A 95 -20.22 -4.04 24.41
N ARG A 96 -19.50 -3.08 23.83
CA ARG A 96 -19.82 -1.64 23.95
C ARG A 96 -21.03 -1.24 23.12
N GLY A 97 -21.25 -1.92 21.98
CA GLY A 97 -22.40 -1.66 21.09
C GLY A 97 -22.38 -0.29 20.42
N GLU A 98 -21.21 0.34 20.33
CA GLU A 98 -21.02 1.69 19.75
C GLU A 98 -20.09 1.65 18.57
N GLU A 99 -20.29 2.59 17.62
CA GLU A 99 -19.43 2.78 16.46
C GLU A 99 -18.20 3.65 16.80
N GLY A 100 -17.16 3.62 15.94
CA GLY A 100 -16.02 4.53 16.05
C GLY A 100 -15.10 4.27 17.24
N GLN A 101 -15.00 3.03 17.71
CA GLN A 101 -14.25 2.69 18.92
C GLN A 101 -12.75 2.58 18.66
N PHE A 102 -12.35 1.89 17.58
CA PHE A 102 -10.96 1.54 17.33
C PHE A 102 -10.50 1.84 15.92
N ILE A 103 -9.24 2.23 15.80
CA ILE A 103 -8.49 2.29 14.55
C ILE A 103 -7.27 1.38 14.72
N LEU A 104 -7.08 0.44 13.81
CA LEU A 104 -5.90 -0.42 13.76
C LEU A 104 -5.06 -0.03 12.55
N THR A 105 -3.75 0.03 12.69
CA THR A 105 -2.85 0.21 11.55
C THR A 105 -1.91 -0.98 11.41
N GLY A 106 -1.67 -1.41 10.17
CA GLY A 106 -0.77 -2.50 9.86
C GLY A 106 -0.05 -2.32 8.53
N SER A 107 1.24 -2.62 8.50
CA SER A 107 2.09 -2.56 7.30
C SER A 107 2.30 -3.92 6.63
N ALA A 108 1.71 -4.97 7.18
CA ALA A 108 1.73 -6.31 6.62
C ALA A 108 0.46 -7.07 7.03
N VAL A 109 0.03 -7.99 6.17
CA VAL A 109 -1.02 -8.95 6.51
C VAL A 109 -0.39 -10.06 7.36
N PRO A 110 -0.86 -10.30 8.60
CA PRO A 110 -0.33 -11.36 9.46
C PRO A 110 -0.40 -12.73 8.79
N THR A 111 0.63 -13.54 8.96
CA THR A 111 0.67 -14.94 8.48
C THR A 111 -0.14 -15.87 9.35
N ASN A 112 -0.21 -15.57 10.65
CA ASN A 112 -0.91 -16.38 11.65
C ASN A 112 -2.35 -15.88 11.88
N MET A 113 -3.09 -15.64 10.79
CA MET A 113 -4.54 -15.42 10.90
C MET A 113 -5.28 -16.67 11.46
N ASP A 114 -4.64 -17.84 11.45
CA ASP A 114 -5.14 -19.05 12.11
C ASP A 114 -5.25 -18.90 13.66
N SER A 115 -4.51 -17.96 14.24
CA SER A 115 -4.63 -17.58 15.66
C SER A 115 -5.80 -16.63 15.94
N VAL A 116 -6.44 -16.10 14.88
CA VAL A 116 -7.61 -15.24 14.97
C VAL A 116 -8.86 -16.09 14.80
N SER A 117 -9.64 -16.21 15.86
CA SER A 117 -10.81 -17.11 15.90
C SER A 117 -11.96 -16.65 15.00
N HIS A 118 -12.00 -15.37 14.61
CA HIS A 118 -13.11 -14.77 13.86
C HIS A 118 -12.65 -13.76 12.81
N THR A 119 -13.34 -13.73 11.68
CA THR A 119 -13.03 -12.84 10.53
C THR A 119 -13.29 -11.36 10.79
N GLY A 120 -13.93 -10.98 11.90
CA GLY A 120 -14.34 -9.59 12.18
C GLY A 120 -15.49 -9.07 11.31
N THR A 121 -16.11 -9.93 10.50
CA THR A 121 -17.23 -9.56 9.60
C THR A 121 -18.33 -8.82 10.36
N GLY A 122 -18.75 -7.68 9.83
CA GLY A 122 -19.79 -6.83 10.43
C GLY A 122 -19.27 -5.79 11.44
N ARG A 123 -18.14 -6.02 12.11
CA ARG A 123 -17.55 -5.16 13.15
C ARG A 123 -16.45 -4.26 12.62
N PHE A 124 -15.67 -4.79 11.68
CA PHE A 124 -14.57 -4.09 11.07
C PHE A 124 -14.91 -3.55 9.68
N SER A 125 -14.28 -2.45 9.34
CA SER A 125 -14.16 -1.96 7.97
C SER A 125 -12.67 -1.86 7.60
N TRP A 126 -12.36 -2.04 6.33
CA TRP A 126 -10.99 -1.96 5.80
C TRP A 126 -10.80 -0.67 5.02
N LEU A 127 -9.64 -0.06 5.18
CA LEU A 127 -9.18 1.09 4.41
C LEU A 127 -7.77 0.80 3.91
N THR A 128 -7.63 0.62 2.60
CA THR A 128 -6.31 0.46 1.97
C THR A 128 -5.72 1.83 1.70
N MET A 129 -4.61 2.15 2.34
CA MET A 129 -3.94 3.43 2.18
C MET A 129 -2.72 3.27 1.28
N ARG A 130 -2.65 4.06 0.22
CA ARG A 130 -1.54 4.07 -0.76
C ARG A 130 -0.65 5.29 -0.55
N PRO A 131 0.54 5.36 -1.19
CA PRO A 131 1.28 6.61 -1.32
C PRO A 131 0.41 7.74 -1.84
N MET A 132 0.80 8.99 -1.63
CA MET A 132 0.02 10.17 -2.01
C MET A 132 -0.23 10.23 -3.52
N SER A 133 -1.47 10.52 -3.92
CA SER A 133 -1.78 10.91 -5.28
C SER A 133 -1.19 12.29 -5.62
N LEU A 134 -1.13 12.66 -6.89
CA LEU A 134 -0.67 13.99 -7.31
C LEU A 134 -1.55 15.12 -6.77
N PHE A 135 -2.82 14.84 -6.52
CA PHE A 135 -3.71 15.81 -5.85
C PHE A 135 -3.34 16.00 -4.38
N GLU A 136 -3.08 14.91 -3.65
CA GLU A 136 -2.68 14.98 -2.24
C GLU A 136 -1.30 15.59 -2.06
N SER A 137 -0.38 15.37 -3.00
CA SER A 137 0.96 15.96 -2.96
C SER A 137 1.05 17.37 -3.56
N GLY A 138 -0.03 17.86 -4.18
CA GLY A 138 -0.19 19.25 -4.61
C GLY A 138 0.30 19.55 -6.02
N GLU A 139 0.66 18.53 -6.83
CA GLU A 139 1.02 18.69 -8.23
C GLU A 139 -0.20 18.72 -9.15
N SER A 140 -1.33 18.13 -8.73
CA SER A 140 -2.62 18.29 -9.42
C SER A 140 -3.44 19.37 -8.72
N ASN A 141 -4.00 20.30 -9.51
CA ASN A 141 -4.88 21.37 -9.04
C ASN A 141 -6.32 20.90 -8.71
N GLY A 142 -6.68 19.67 -9.09
CA GLY A 142 -8.00 19.10 -8.83
C GLY A 142 -9.16 19.72 -9.62
N GLU A 143 -8.88 20.43 -10.74
CA GLU A 143 -9.93 21.02 -11.59
C GLU A 143 -10.89 19.97 -12.13
N ILE A 144 -10.43 18.74 -12.34
CA ILE A 144 -11.24 17.62 -12.80
C ILE A 144 -11.28 16.54 -11.72
N SER A 145 -12.47 16.20 -11.27
CA SER A 145 -12.69 15.05 -10.39
C SER A 145 -13.02 13.78 -11.19
N LEU A 146 -12.64 12.62 -10.68
CA LEU A 146 -13.02 11.34 -11.28
C LEU A 146 -14.55 11.20 -11.39
N LYS A 147 -15.32 11.72 -10.43
CA LYS A 147 -16.77 11.72 -10.45
C LYS A 147 -17.32 12.54 -11.61
N GLU A 148 -16.78 13.74 -11.87
CA GLU A 148 -17.21 14.59 -12.99
C GLU A 148 -16.91 13.95 -14.34
N LEU A 149 -15.81 13.21 -14.47
CA LEU A 149 -15.52 12.44 -15.68
C LEU A 149 -16.62 11.46 -16.07
N PHE A 150 -17.25 10.84 -15.08
CA PHE A 150 -18.37 9.91 -15.32
C PHE A 150 -19.70 10.63 -15.55
N LEU A 151 -19.96 11.73 -14.83
CA LEU A 151 -21.25 12.43 -14.89
C LEU A 151 -21.36 13.36 -16.09
N ASN A 152 -20.30 14.06 -16.45
CA ASN A 152 -20.31 15.14 -17.45
C ASN A 152 -19.10 15.08 -18.40
N PRO A 153 -18.85 13.96 -19.10
CA PRO A 153 -17.62 13.76 -19.89
C PRO A 153 -17.40 14.82 -20.99
N ASN A 154 -18.48 15.43 -21.49
CA ASN A 154 -18.44 16.44 -22.58
C ASN A 154 -18.14 17.88 -22.09
N LYS A 155 -18.06 18.11 -20.78
CA LYS A 155 -17.84 19.45 -20.19
C LYS A 155 -16.45 19.60 -19.58
N ILE A 156 -15.56 18.65 -19.83
CA ILE A 156 -14.26 18.61 -19.18
C ILE A 156 -13.26 19.41 -20.02
N SER A 157 -12.68 20.42 -19.37
CA SER A 157 -11.57 21.19 -19.90
C SER A 157 -10.68 21.60 -18.73
N ALA A 158 -9.42 21.21 -18.76
CA ALA A 158 -8.43 21.63 -17.78
C ALA A 158 -7.05 21.74 -18.44
N LEU A 159 -6.21 22.56 -17.87
CA LEU A 159 -4.82 22.72 -18.28
C LEU A 159 -3.89 22.22 -17.17
N ASN A 160 -2.80 21.60 -17.57
CA ASN A 160 -1.72 21.21 -16.68
C ASN A 160 -0.43 21.90 -17.13
N SER A 161 0.35 22.41 -16.18
CA SER A 161 1.62 23.08 -16.43
C SER A 161 2.84 22.17 -16.25
N LEU A 162 2.65 20.89 -15.88
CA LEU A 162 3.76 19.95 -15.69
C LEU A 162 4.40 19.59 -17.04
N SER A 163 5.72 19.71 -17.09
CA SER A 163 6.52 19.25 -18.23
C SER A 163 6.71 17.71 -18.17
N LEU A 164 7.24 17.13 -19.26
CA LEU A 164 7.60 15.71 -19.28
C LEU A 164 8.68 15.40 -18.23
N GLU A 165 9.63 16.30 -18.03
CA GLU A 165 10.68 16.20 -17.02
C GLU A 165 10.10 16.20 -15.59
N ASP A 166 9.07 17.01 -15.34
CA ASP A 166 8.36 17.01 -14.07
C ASP A 166 7.63 15.68 -13.85
N ILE A 167 6.93 15.17 -14.85
CA ILE A 167 6.24 13.88 -14.75
C ILE A 167 7.24 12.73 -14.56
N ALA A 168 8.38 12.74 -15.26
CA ALA A 168 9.45 11.77 -15.06
C ALA A 168 9.99 11.82 -13.63
N PHE A 169 10.24 13.02 -13.09
CA PHE A 169 10.63 13.20 -11.70
C PHE A 169 9.57 12.65 -10.74
N LEU A 170 8.29 12.92 -10.95
CA LEU A 170 7.19 12.45 -10.10
C LEU A 170 7.05 10.93 -10.10
N CYS A 171 7.28 10.28 -11.25
CA CYS A 171 7.35 8.82 -11.33
C CYS A 171 8.51 8.24 -10.50
N CYS A 172 9.66 8.93 -10.47
CA CYS A 172 10.86 8.50 -9.74
C CYS A 172 10.75 8.80 -8.24
N ARG A 173 10.25 9.99 -7.85
CA ARG A 173 10.05 10.39 -6.45
C ARG A 173 8.99 9.52 -5.76
N GLY A 174 7.92 9.19 -6.48
CA GLY A 174 6.73 8.57 -5.92
C GLY A 174 5.89 9.50 -5.04
N GLY A 175 4.84 8.92 -4.46
CA GLY A 175 3.91 9.60 -3.56
C GLY A 175 4.22 9.41 -2.06
N TRP A 176 5.45 9.12 -1.67
CA TRP A 176 5.82 8.93 -0.27
C TRP A 176 5.72 10.26 0.49
N PRO A 177 4.91 10.35 1.58
CA PRO A 177 4.66 11.63 2.26
C PRO A 177 5.92 12.37 2.68
N ARG A 178 6.95 11.63 3.08
CA ARG A 178 8.22 12.22 3.50
C ARG A 178 8.97 12.85 2.34
N SER A 179 9.03 12.19 1.18
CA SER A 179 9.76 12.69 0.01
C SER A 179 9.08 13.90 -0.66
N VAL A 180 7.76 14.04 -0.52
CA VAL A 180 7.01 15.19 -1.05
C VAL A 180 7.51 16.54 -0.47
N PHE A 181 8.06 16.55 0.74
CA PHE A 181 8.55 17.74 1.43
C PHE A 181 10.08 17.93 1.38
N MET A 182 10.77 17.11 0.57
CA MET A 182 12.23 17.16 0.44
C MET A 182 12.66 17.88 -0.84
N GLU A 183 13.91 18.33 -0.87
CA GLU A 183 14.57 18.79 -2.08
C GLU A 183 14.64 17.67 -3.11
N ARG A 184 14.62 18.03 -4.40
CA ARG A 184 14.44 17.06 -5.51
C ARG A 184 15.42 15.89 -5.45
N ASP A 185 16.70 16.16 -5.25
CA ASP A 185 17.75 15.11 -5.24
C ASP A 185 17.58 14.15 -4.05
N ILE A 186 17.34 14.70 -2.85
CA ILE A 186 17.11 13.91 -1.63
C ILE A 186 15.79 13.12 -1.72
N ALA A 187 14.78 13.69 -2.37
CA ALA A 187 13.49 13.03 -2.56
C ALA A 187 13.60 11.76 -3.44
N LEU A 188 14.48 11.77 -4.45
CA LEU A 188 14.72 10.61 -5.29
C LEU A 188 15.38 9.46 -4.52
N GLU A 189 16.31 9.75 -3.61
CA GLU A 189 16.98 8.74 -2.79
C GLU A 189 16.01 7.94 -1.92
N GLN A 190 14.90 8.56 -1.48
CA GLN A 190 13.92 7.90 -0.61
C GLN A 190 13.27 6.65 -1.27
N ALA A 191 13.08 6.67 -2.59
CA ALA A 191 12.54 5.53 -3.32
C ALA A 191 13.54 4.36 -3.39
N TYR A 192 14.82 4.66 -3.54
CA TYR A 192 15.89 3.67 -3.50
C TYR A 192 16.07 3.08 -2.10
N ASP A 193 16.05 3.92 -1.06
CA ASP A 193 16.12 3.46 0.34
C ASP A 193 14.94 2.53 0.68
N TYR A 194 13.73 2.87 0.21
CA TYR A 194 12.56 2.02 0.38
C TYR A 194 12.74 0.67 -0.33
N TYR A 195 13.17 0.71 -1.59
CA TYR A 195 13.43 -0.49 -2.39
C TYR A 195 14.47 -1.41 -1.71
N ASP A 196 15.58 -0.85 -1.23
CA ASP A 196 16.62 -1.61 -0.55
C ASP A 196 16.13 -2.19 0.79
N ALA A 197 15.32 -1.46 1.55
CA ALA A 197 14.71 -1.97 2.79
C ALA A 197 13.76 -3.15 2.52
N VAL A 198 12.96 -3.08 1.46
CA VAL A 198 12.07 -4.18 1.03
C VAL A 198 12.88 -5.44 0.73
N ILE A 199 13.93 -5.32 -0.08
CA ILE A 199 14.76 -6.46 -0.52
C ILE A 199 15.52 -7.08 0.64
N ASN A 200 16.20 -6.25 1.43
CA ASN A 200 17.15 -6.74 2.43
C ASN A 200 16.49 -7.14 3.75
N SER A 201 15.26 -6.70 4.00
CA SER A 201 14.61 -6.88 5.31
C SER A 201 13.16 -7.32 5.23
N ASP A 202 12.30 -6.52 4.60
CA ASP A 202 10.86 -6.65 4.77
C ASP A 202 10.27 -7.91 4.14
N ILE A 203 10.77 -8.31 2.97
CA ILE A 203 10.30 -9.50 2.23
C ILE A 203 10.50 -10.82 3.00
N SER A 204 11.49 -10.89 3.89
CA SER A 204 11.73 -12.07 4.72
C SER A 204 11.00 -12.02 6.06
N ARG A 205 10.71 -10.81 6.56
CA ARG A 205 10.05 -10.63 7.86
C ARG A 205 8.54 -10.87 7.80
N VAL A 206 7.93 -10.78 6.63
CA VAL A 206 6.47 -10.85 6.48
C VAL A 206 5.87 -12.19 6.93
N ASP A 207 6.60 -13.28 6.74
CA ASP A 207 6.16 -14.65 7.06
C ASP A 207 7.24 -15.52 7.73
N GLY A 208 8.35 -14.90 8.12
CA GLY A 208 9.48 -15.59 8.74
C GLY A 208 10.27 -16.50 7.79
N ILE A 209 9.93 -16.53 6.50
CA ILE A 209 10.65 -17.31 5.50
C ILE A 209 11.87 -16.52 5.05
N SER A 210 13.08 -17.08 5.26
CA SER A 210 14.31 -16.47 4.78
C SER A 210 14.34 -16.46 3.24
N ARG A 211 14.45 -15.26 2.67
CA ARG A 211 14.53 -15.05 1.21
C ARG A 211 15.85 -14.43 0.82
N SER A 212 16.42 -14.91 -0.30
CA SER A 212 17.64 -14.34 -0.86
C SER A 212 17.39 -12.90 -1.35
N PRO A 213 18.13 -11.89 -0.85
CA PRO A 213 18.04 -10.52 -1.37
C PRO A 213 18.34 -10.42 -2.87
N GLU A 214 19.26 -11.24 -3.37
CA GLU A 214 19.61 -11.27 -4.79
C GLU A 214 18.42 -11.75 -5.64
N ARG A 215 17.76 -12.83 -5.24
CA ARG A 215 16.55 -13.31 -5.91
C ARG A 215 15.41 -12.30 -5.83
N ALA A 216 15.24 -11.63 -4.70
CA ALA A 216 14.27 -10.56 -4.54
C ALA A 216 14.56 -9.39 -5.50
N ARG A 217 15.83 -8.98 -5.62
CA ARG A 217 16.27 -7.95 -6.57
C ARG A 217 16.00 -8.35 -8.02
N ASN A 218 16.34 -9.57 -8.40
CA ASN A 218 16.11 -10.10 -9.75
C ASN A 218 14.61 -10.17 -10.07
N LEU A 219 13.79 -10.62 -9.12
CA LEU A 219 12.33 -10.63 -9.28
C LEU A 219 11.77 -9.23 -9.46
N MET A 220 12.10 -8.28 -8.58
CA MET A 220 11.56 -6.92 -8.67
C MET A 220 11.99 -6.23 -9.97
N ARG A 221 13.20 -6.49 -10.45
CA ARG A 221 13.66 -6.01 -11.75
C ARG A 221 12.89 -6.64 -12.90
N SER A 222 12.64 -7.96 -12.87
CA SER A 222 11.81 -8.65 -13.86
C SER A 222 10.36 -8.16 -13.82
N TYR A 223 9.82 -8.00 -12.60
CA TYR A 223 8.47 -7.47 -12.39
C TYR A 223 8.33 -6.06 -12.97
N SER A 224 9.33 -5.19 -12.77
CA SER A 224 9.34 -3.83 -13.30
C SER A 224 9.37 -3.77 -14.82
N ARG A 225 10.14 -4.68 -15.48
CA ARG A 225 10.12 -4.80 -16.95
C ARG A 225 8.77 -5.26 -17.51
N ASN A 226 7.96 -5.91 -16.68
CA ASN A 226 6.64 -6.44 -17.05
C ASN A 226 5.49 -5.63 -16.41
N ILE A 227 5.76 -4.42 -15.90
CA ILE A 227 4.73 -3.53 -15.36
C ILE A 227 3.72 -3.15 -16.44
N GLY A 228 2.44 -3.00 -16.08
CA GLY A 228 1.37 -2.72 -17.04
C GLY A 228 1.02 -3.90 -17.95
N THR A 229 1.55 -5.10 -17.70
CA THR A 229 1.28 -6.29 -18.53
C THR A 229 0.64 -7.43 -17.74
N GLN A 230 0.07 -8.40 -18.46
CA GLN A 230 -0.50 -9.64 -17.89
C GLN A 230 0.55 -10.78 -17.83
N ALA A 231 1.84 -10.46 -17.68
CA ALA A 231 2.90 -11.46 -17.58
C ALA A 231 2.64 -12.42 -16.42
N ASN A 232 2.67 -13.72 -16.67
CA ASN A 232 2.52 -14.74 -15.64
C ASN A 232 3.84 -15.02 -14.89
N ASN A 233 3.77 -15.80 -13.81
CA ASN A 233 4.95 -16.10 -12.99
C ASN A 233 6.03 -16.88 -13.77
N GLU A 234 5.64 -17.66 -14.74
CA GLU A 234 6.58 -18.38 -15.62
C GLU A 234 7.38 -17.40 -16.52
N THR A 235 6.75 -16.31 -16.97
CA THR A 235 7.43 -15.25 -17.72
C THR A 235 8.49 -14.57 -16.83
N LEU A 236 8.13 -14.23 -15.59
CA LEU A 236 9.07 -13.66 -14.62
C LEU A 236 10.22 -14.63 -14.32
N ARG A 237 9.91 -15.92 -14.11
CA ARG A 237 10.90 -16.96 -13.88
C ARG A 237 11.92 -17.03 -15.01
N LYS A 238 11.46 -17.10 -16.26
CA LYS A 238 12.34 -17.16 -17.44
C LYS A 238 13.25 -15.96 -17.55
N ASP A 239 12.75 -14.77 -17.22
CA ASP A 239 13.53 -13.54 -17.23
C ASP A 239 14.59 -13.50 -16.11
N MET A 240 14.25 -14.03 -14.93
CA MET A 240 15.19 -14.17 -13.82
C MET A 240 16.33 -15.16 -14.12
N ILE A 241 16.02 -16.32 -14.69
CA ILE A 241 17.00 -17.40 -14.97
C ILE A 241 18.03 -16.98 -16.04
N LYS A 242 17.70 -16.10 -16.97
CA LYS A 242 18.67 -15.60 -17.95
C LYS A 242 19.90 -14.97 -17.32
N ASN A 243 19.81 -14.59 -16.05
CA ASN A 243 20.87 -13.93 -15.29
C ASN A 243 21.34 -14.73 -14.06
N ASP A 244 20.76 -15.92 -13.80
CA ASP A 244 21.08 -16.75 -12.63
C ASP A 244 21.33 -18.19 -13.09
N SER A 245 22.47 -18.76 -12.66
CA SER A 245 22.86 -20.15 -12.93
C SER A 245 22.15 -21.17 -12.03
N THR A 246 21.32 -20.73 -11.08
CA THR A 246 20.64 -21.59 -10.13
C THR A 246 19.26 -22.02 -10.64
N SER A 247 18.86 -23.25 -10.32
CA SER A 247 17.51 -23.73 -10.62
C SER A 247 16.48 -22.95 -9.81
N LEU A 248 15.56 -22.28 -10.49
CA LEU A 248 14.45 -21.54 -9.91
C LEU A 248 13.15 -22.16 -10.42
N ASP A 249 12.25 -22.55 -9.53
CA ASP A 249 10.91 -23.00 -9.88
C ASP A 249 9.86 -21.87 -9.83
N THR A 250 8.71 -22.10 -10.45
CA THR A 250 7.62 -21.14 -10.52
C THR A 250 6.97 -20.90 -9.13
N ASP A 251 6.98 -21.92 -8.26
CA ASP A 251 6.40 -21.83 -6.92
C ASP A 251 7.24 -20.92 -6.03
N THR A 252 8.57 -20.96 -6.19
CA THR A 252 9.47 -20.01 -5.54
C THR A 252 9.16 -18.58 -5.99
N VAL A 253 9.00 -18.32 -7.29
CA VAL A 253 8.61 -16.98 -7.81
C VAL A 253 7.28 -16.56 -7.21
N LEU A 254 6.28 -17.43 -7.19
CA LEU A 254 4.97 -17.16 -6.59
C LEU A 254 5.08 -16.81 -5.10
N SER A 255 5.93 -17.53 -4.34
CA SER A 255 6.19 -17.24 -2.92
C SER A 255 6.72 -15.82 -2.71
N TYR A 256 7.67 -15.38 -3.55
CA TYR A 256 8.21 -14.02 -3.48
C TYR A 256 7.16 -12.96 -3.87
N VAL A 257 6.39 -13.19 -4.95
CA VAL A 257 5.31 -12.28 -5.37
C VAL A 257 4.26 -12.15 -4.26
N ASN A 258 3.87 -13.26 -3.64
CA ASN A 258 2.91 -13.25 -2.53
C ASN A 258 3.45 -12.49 -1.30
N ALA A 259 4.74 -12.63 -0.99
CA ALA A 259 5.36 -11.85 0.07
C ALA A 259 5.31 -10.34 -0.23
N LEU A 260 5.62 -9.92 -1.47
CA LEU A 260 5.52 -8.52 -1.89
C LEU A 260 4.08 -8.00 -1.85
N LYS A 261 3.07 -8.82 -2.18
CA LYS A 261 1.65 -8.47 -2.02
C LYS A 261 1.28 -8.27 -0.55
N ARG A 262 1.74 -9.15 0.34
CA ARG A 262 1.44 -9.07 1.78
C ARG A 262 2.01 -7.83 2.47
N ILE A 263 3.10 -7.27 1.96
CA ILE A 263 3.67 -6.01 2.45
C ILE A 263 3.24 -4.81 1.61
N PHE A 264 2.23 -4.99 0.75
CA PHE A 264 1.64 -3.94 -0.10
C PHE A 264 2.64 -3.24 -1.04
N VAL A 265 3.70 -3.92 -1.46
CA VAL A 265 4.66 -3.42 -2.47
C VAL A 265 4.10 -3.61 -3.87
N VAL A 266 3.38 -4.73 -4.09
CA VAL A 266 2.72 -5.10 -5.34
C VAL A 266 1.21 -5.04 -5.15
N GLU A 267 0.53 -4.38 -6.08
CA GLU A 267 -0.92 -4.29 -6.14
C GLU A 267 -1.40 -4.51 -7.58
N GLU A 268 -1.74 -5.75 -7.92
CA GLU A 268 -2.20 -6.12 -9.25
C GLU A 268 -3.63 -5.63 -9.51
N SER A 269 -3.96 -5.40 -10.78
CA SER A 269 -5.32 -5.08 -11.22
C SER A 269 -5.98 -6.31 -11.80
N PRO A 270 -7.08 -6.80 -11.19
CA PRO A 270 -7.81 -7.93 -11.71
C PRO A 270 -8.40 -7.60 -13.08
N ALA A 271 -8.52 -8.64 -13.93
CA ALA A 271 -9.16 -8.49 -15.23
C ALA A 271 -10.61 -8.06 -15.06
N TRP A 272 -11.00 -7.00 -15.77
CA TRP A 272 -12.36 -6.48 -15.75
C TRP A 272 -13.12 -6.88 -17.02
N ASN A 273 -14.39 -7.22 -16.87
CA ASN A 273 -15.29 -7.48 -17.98
C ASN A 273 -16.68 -6.86 -17.68
N PRO A 274 -17.23 -6.04 -18.58
CA PRO A 274 -18.54 -5.41 -18.39
C PRO A 274 -19.69 -6.42 -18.28
N ASN A 275 -19.52 -7.62 -18.81
CA ASN A 275 -20.48 -8.71 -18.65
C ASN A 275 -20.27 -9.39 -17.30
N LEU A 276 -21.11 -9.07 -16.32
CA LEU A 276 -21.04 -9.57 -14.93
C LEU A 276 -21.05 -11.10 -14.81
N ARG A 277 -21.56 -11.81 -15.81
CA ARG A 277 -21.60 -13.30 -15.84
C ARG A 277 -20.52 -13.91 -16.72
N SER A 278 -19.59 -13.11 -17.23
CA SER A 278 -18.52 -13.59 -18.09
C SER A 278 -17.50 -14.41 -17.29
N LYS A 279 -17.19 -15.61 -17.77
CA LYS A 279 -16.11 -16.44 -17.25
C LYS A 279 -14.71 -15.98 -17.71
N ILE A 280 -14.64 -15.04 -18.65
CA ILE A 280 -13.37 -14.53 -19.21
C ILE A 280 -12.58 -13.80 -18.13
N ALA A 281 -13.22 -12.94 -17.33
CA ALA A 281 -12.55 -12.21 -16.26
C ALA A 281 -11.87 -13.13 -15.23
N THR A 282 -12.42 -14.29 -14.95
CA THR A 282 -11.83 -15.26 -14.01
C THR A 282 -10.72 -16.13 -14.62
N ARG A 283 -10.53 -16.08 -15.95
CA ARG A 283 -9.53 -16.87 -16.68
C ARG A 283 -8.35 -16.02 -17.18
N THR A 284 -8.45 -14.71 -17.08
CA THR A 284 -7.42 -13.77 -17.54
C THR A 284 -6.51 -13.42 -16.37
N SER A 285 -5.20 -13.38 -16.62
CA SER A 285 -4.22 -12.97 -15.61
C SER A 285 -4.40 -11.49 -15.24
N ASP A 286 -4.15 -11.17 -13.97
CA ASP A 286 -4.16 -9.80 -13.49
C ASP A 286 -3.05 -8.98 -14.16
N THR A 287 -3.29 -7.68 -14.34
CA THR A 287 -2.25 -6.75 -14.81
C THR A 287 -1.36 -6.36 -13.64
N ARG A 288 -0.06 -6.41 -13.86
CA ARG A 288 0.96 -6.22 -12.82
C ARG A 288 1.26 -4.75 -12.59
N TYR A 289 1.17 -4.32 -11.32
CA TYR A 289 1.58 -2.98 -10.89
C TYR A 289 2.29 -3.05 -9.53
N PHE A 290 3.24 -2.15 -9.32
CA PHE A 290 3.64 -1.76 -7.96
C PHE A 290 2.59 -0.82 -7.39
N VAL A 291 2.57 -0.70 -6.06
CA VAL A 291 1.69 0.27 -5.38
C VAL A 291 2.06 1.71 -5.72
N ASP A 292 3.32 1.94 -6.12
CA ASP A 292 3.87 3.22 -6.55
C ASP A 292 4.93 3.02 -7.65
N PRO A 293 4.94 3.80 -8.74
CA PRO A 293 5.87 3.65 -9.84
C PRO A 293 7.33 3.78 -9.44
N SER A 294 7.64 4.58 -8.40
CA SER A 294 9.01 4.80 -7.94
C SER A 294 9.74 3.52 -7.52
N ILE A 295 9.00 2.52 -7.03
CA ILE A 295 9.55 1.19 -6.72
C ILE A 295 10.05 0.52 -8.00
N GLY A 296 9.26 0.60 -9.08
CA GLY A 296 9.63 0.04 -10.38
C GLY A 296 10.84 0.75 -11.00
N VAL A 297 10.89 2.07 -10.90
CA VAL A 297 12.04 2.87 -11.37
C VAL A 297 13.29 2.50 -10.59
N ALA A 298 13.23 2.44 -9.26
CA ALA A 298 14.34 2.04 -8.41
C ALA A 298 14.82 0.60 -8.73
N ALA A 299 13.89 -0.34 -8.97
CA ALA A 299 14.23 -1.72 -9.34
C ALA A 299 14.96 -1.82 -10.68
N LEU A 300 14.74 -0.89 -11.61
CA LEU A 300 15.48 -0.81 -12.87
C LEU A 300 16.81 -0.05 -12.73
N GLY A 301 17.05 0.66 -11.63
CA GLY A 301 18.21 1.52 -11.43
C GLY A 301 18.17 2.77 -12.32
N MET A 302 16.97 3.30 -12.59
CA MET A 302 16.73 4.43 -13.51
C MET A 302 16.40 5.70 -12.72
N GLY A 303 16.76 6.85 -13.29
CA GLY A 303 16.37 8.17 -12.82
C GLY A 303 15.48 8.92 -13.83
N PRO A 304 15.14 10.19 -13.54
CA PRO A 304 14.28 11.00 -14.43
C PRO A 304 14.82 11.13 -15.85
N ASN A 305 16.13 11.33 -16.01
CA ASN A 305 16.77 11.46 -17.33
C ASN A 305 16.72 10.15 -18.12
N ASP A 306 16.82 9.00 -17.45
CA ASP A 306 16.73 7.70 -18.12
C ASP A 306 15.33 7.46 -18.65
N LEU A 307 14.28 7.88 -17.91
CA LEU A 307 12.89 7.80 -18.36
C LEU A 307 12.66 8.69 -19.59
N ILE A 308 13.20 9.91 -19.62
CA ILE A 308 13.08 10.80 -20.78
C ILE A 308 13.78 10.21 -22.01
N ASN A 309 14.89 9.49 -21.81
CA ASN A 309 15.62 8.84 -22.91
C ASN A 309 14.99 7.51 -23.36
N ASP A 310 14.11 6.90 -22.55
CA ASP A 310 13.34 5.68 -22.88
C ASP A 310 11.84 5.92 -22.68
N LEU A 311 11.21 6.59 -23.66
CA LEU A 311 9.79 6.93 -23.61
C LEU A 311 8.86 5.71 -23.53
N LYS A 312 9.32 4.53 -23.95
CA LYS A 312 8.54 3.29 -23.81
C LYS A 312 8.43 2.89 -22.35
N THR A 313 9.53 2.82 -21.64
CA THR A 313 9.55 2.55 -20.20
C THR A 313 8.86 3.68 -19.43
N PHE A 314 9.08 4.93 -19.83
CA PHE A 314 8.41 6.07 -19.21
C PHE A 314 6.89 5.96 -19.31
N GLY A 315 6.34 5.59 -20.47
CA GLY A 315 4.89 5.39 -20.64
C GLY A 315 4.31 4.36 -19.69
N LEU A 316 5.00 3.25 -19.44
CA LEU A 316 4.57 2.23 -18.48
C LEU A 316 4.63 2.72 -17.03
N MET A 317 5.65 3.50 -16.67
CA MET A 317 5.76 4.11 -15.34
C MET A 317 4.70 5.20 -15.13
N PHE A 318 4.42 5.99 -16.14
CA PHE A 318 3.33 6.96 -16.13
C PHE A 318 1.96 6.29 -16.00
N GLU A 319 1.70 5.20 -16.73
CA GLU A 319 0.49 4.39 -16.54
C GLU A 319 0.36 3.89 -15.10
N SER A 320 1.45 3.40 -14.51
CA SER A 320 1.46 2.95 -13.12
C SER A 320 1.16 4.09 -12.14
N LEU A 321 1.68 5.31 -12.40
CA LEU A 321 1.34 6.52 -11.64
C LEU A 321 -0.15 6.84 -11.73
N CYS A 322 -0.71 6.82 -12.95
CA CYS A 322 -2.13 7.04 -13.17
C CYS A 322 -3.00 5.99 -12.44
N ILE A 323 -2.63 4.71 -12.50
CA ILE A 323 -3.36 3.63 -11.82
C ILE A 323 -3.35 3.84 -10.29
N ARG A 324 -2.19 4.23 -9.69
CA ARG A 324 -2.13 4.58 -8.27
C ARG A 324 -3.14 5.67 -7.92
N ASP A 325 -3.12 6.77 -8.66
CA ASP A 325 -3.98 7.93 -8.43
C ASP A 325 -5.46 7.60 -8.64
N LEU A 326 -5.79 6.90 -9.72
CA LEU A 326 -7.16 6.47 -9.99
C LEU A 326 -7.72 5.55 -8.89
N ARG A 327 -6.92 4.68 -8.30
CA ARG A 327 -7.32 3.86 -7.16
C ARG A 327 -7.65 4.70 -5.94
N VAL A 328 -6.82 5.70 -5.63
CA VAL A 328 -7.08 6.65 -4.52
C VAL A 328 -8.37 7.42 -4.77
N TYR A 329 -8.58 7.93 -6.00
CA TYR A 329 -9.79 8.70 -6.34
C TYR A 329 -11.04 7.84 -6.41
N ALA A 330 -10.95 6.59 -6.85
CA ALA A 330 -12.08 5.67 -6.89
C ALA A 330 -12.59 5.34 -5.49
N GLU A 331 -11.69 5.10 -4.53
CA GLU A 331 -12.08 4.84 -3.14
C GLU A 331 -12.82 6.03 -2.49
N ALA A 332 -12.52 7.27 -2.89
CA ALA A 332 -13.23 8.45 -2.43
C ALA A 332 -14.70 8.52 -2.88
N ASN A 333 -15.04 7.80 -3.95
CA ASN A 333 -16.37 7.83 -4.58
C ASN A 333 -17.24 6.59 -4.27
N ASN A 334 -16.76 5.69 -3.40
CA ASN A 334 -17.46 4.48 -2.97
C ASN A 334 -18.34 4.68 -1.73
#